data_a26780947ce8f3744321b9fb49f87b0b
#
_entry.id   a26780947ce8f3744321b9fb49f87b0b
#
_cell.length_a   1.000
_cell.length_b   1.000
_cell.length_c   1.000
_cell.angle_alpha   90.00
_cell.angle_beta   90.00
_cell.angle_gamma   90.00
#
_symmetry.space_group_name_H-M   'P 1'
#
loop_
_entity.id
_entity.type
_entity.pdbx_description
1 polymer ?
#
loop_
_entity_poly.entity_id
_entity_poly.type
_entity_poly.pdbx_seq_one_letter_code
_entity_poly.pdbx_strand_id
1 'polypeptide(L)'
;QRQMCIRDRVLTIRIDESLTYLNARWLEEFILEQIAEKRDVRHLILMCSAVNAIDASALESLEMINRRLADAGVCLHLSEVKGPVMDALERSHLLDGLSGKVWLSQHEAFTKVIALADREQESLAAPDLWAARGAI
;
A
#
# COMPACT_ATOMS: atom_id res chain seq x y z
N GLN A 1 -1.72 12.23 -13.96
CA GLN A 1 -0.47 12.38 -13.21
C GLN A 1 -0.58 11.78 -11.82
N ARG A 2 0.55 11.47 -11.26
CA ARG A 2 0.63 10.91 -9.91
C ARG A 2 1.55 11.73 -9.05
N GLN A 3 1.13 11.94 -7.81
CA GLN A 3 1.99 12.52 -6.81
C GLN A 3 2.54 11.40 -5.96
N MET A 4 3.80 11.52 -5.58
CA MET A 4 4.48 10.52 -4.78
C MET A 4 5.17 11.22 -3.63
N CYS A 5 4.94 10.71 -2.42
CA CYS A 5 5.60 11.19 -1.21
C CYS A 5 6.25 10.00 -0.51
N ILE A 6 7.46 10.20 -0.02
CA ILE A 6 8.17 9.19 0.74
C ILE A 6 8.52 9.76 2.10
N ARG A 7 8.24 9.00 3.13
CA ARG A 7 8.72 9.31 4.47
C ARG A 7 9.06 8.01 5.16
N ASP A 8 10.33 7.90 5.57
CA ASP A 8 10.85 6.70 6.22
C ASP A 8 10.60 5.48 5.34
N ARG A 9 9.80 4.53 5.80
CA ARG A 9 9.51 3.30 5.09
C ARG A 9 8.13 3.31 4.41
N VAL A 10 7.52 4.48 4.33
CA VAL A 10 6.17 4.63 3.80
C VAL A 10 6.19 5.44 2.51
N LEU A 11 5.67 4.87 1.46
CA LEU A 11 5.52 5.52 0.16
C LEU A 11 4.03 5.76 -0.08
N THR A 12 3.67 7.00 -0.40
CA THR A 12 2.30 7.35 -0.79
C THR A 12 2.27 7.71 -2.26
N ILE A 13 1.33 7.14 -2.99
CA ILE A 13 1.10 7.47 -4.40
C ILE A 13 -0.36 7.89 -4.54
N ARG A 14 -0.58 9.08 -5.12
CA ARG A 14 -1.93 9.55 -5.41
C ARG A 14 -2.32 9.13 -6.82
N ILE A 15 -3.51 8.55 -6.95
CA ILE A 15 -4.08 8.19 -8.24
C ILE A 15 -5.01 9.32 -8.66
N ASP A 16 -4.78 9.91 -9.82
CA ASP A 16 -5.47 11.12 -10.26
C ASP A 16 -6.67 10.88 -11.17
N GLU A 17 -7.03 9.62 -11.41
CA GLU A 17 -8.16 9.30 -12.30
C GLU A 17 -8.77 7.96 -11.92
N SER A 18 -9.94 7.67 -12.48
CA SER A 18 -10.60 6.38 -12.26
C SER A 18 -9.75 5.24 -12.82
N LEU A 19 -9.88 4.07 -12.22
CA LEU A 19 -9.04 2.94 -12.57
C LEU A 19 -9.71 2.06 -13.62
N THR A 20 -9.04 1.94 -14.76
CA THR A 20 -9.42 1.06 -15.87
C THR A 20 -8.30 0.06 -16.07
N TYR A 21 -8.52 -0.92 -16.92
CA TYR A 21 -7.52 -1.91 -17.25
C TYR A 21 -6.19 -1.28 -17.68
N LEU A 22 -6.24 -0.28 -18.56
CA LEU A 22 -5.01 0.31 -19.11
C LEU A 22 -4.20 1.07 -18.07
N ASN A 23 -4.85 1.94 -17.30
CA ASN A 23 -4.11 2.73 -16.32
C ASN A 23 -3.73 1.92 -15.10
N ALA A 24 -4.45 0.84 -14.79
CA ALA A 24 -4.06 -0.06 -13.71
C ALA A 24 -2.78 -0.82 -14.05
N ARG A 25 -2.61 -1.25 -15.31
CA ARG A 25 -1.35 -1.86 -15.74
C ARG A 25 -0.19 -0.90 -15.64
N TRP A 26 -0.40 0.33 -16.05
CA TRP A 26 0.64 1.36 -15.96
C TRP A 26 0.96 1.68 -14.51
N LEU A 27 -0.06 1.69 -13.64
CA LEU A 27 0.13 1.87 -12.20
C LEU A 27 0.97 0.73 -11.61
N GLU A 28 0.69 -0.49 -12.00
CA GLU A 28 1.46 -1.65 -11.54
C GLU A 28 2.93 -1.50 -11.90
N GLU A 29 3.23 -1.18 -13.14
CA GLU A 29 4.60 -0.99 -13.60
C GLU A 29 5.30 0.11 -12.81
N PHE A 30 4.60 1.22 -12.61
CA PHE A 30 5.14 2.35 -11.86
C PHE A 30 5.46 1.97 -10.42
N ILE A 31 4.52 1.28 -9.75
CA ILE A 31 4.70 0.85 -8.36
C ILE A 31 5.90 -0.09 -8.23
N LEU A 32 5.97 -1.10 -9.07
CA LEU A 32 7.05 -2.08 -9.00
C LEU A 32 8.40 -1.44 -9.25
N GLU A 33 8.46 -0.48 -10.16
CA GLU A 33 9.67 0.28 -10.44
C GLU A 33 10.11 1.08 -9.21
N GLN A 34 9.16 1.76 -8.55
CA GLN A 34 9.47 2.53 -7.34
C GLN A 34 9.96 1.63 -6.20
N ILE A 35 9.33 0.49 -6.01
CA ILE A 35 9.71 -0.44 -4.96
C ILE A 35 11.11 -1.03 -5.23
N ALA A 36 11.43 -1.30 -6.49
CA ALA A 36 12.75 -1.80 -6.86
C ALA A 36 13.84 -0.79 -6.56
N GLU A 37 13.56 0.50 -6.75
CA GLU A 37 14.52 1.57 -6.48
C GLU A 37 14.64 1.91 -5.00
N LYS A 38 13.53 1.80 -4.26
CA LYS A 38 13.42 2.24 -2.88
C LYS A 38 13.25 1.05 -1.94
N ARG A 39 14.33 0.37 -1.69
CA ARG A 39 14.33 -0.91 -0.97
C ARG A 39 13.92 -0.81 0.50
N ASP A 40 13.96 0.38 1.07
CA ASP A 40 13.58 0.58 2.46
C ASP A 40 12.08 0.70 2.67
N VAL A 41 11.31 0.87 1.59
CA VAL A 41 9.85 0.98 1.68
C VAL A 41 9.25 -0.35 2.13
N ARG A 42 8.40 -0.29 3.15
CA ARG A 42 7.68 -1.45 3.69
C ARG A 42 6.17 -1.28 3.63
N HIS A 43 5.70 -0.07 3.39
CA HIS A 43 4.28 0.23 3.28
C HIS A 43 4.03 1.15 2.09
N LEU A 44 3.03 0.83 1.31
CA LEU A 44 2.57 1.67 0.20
C LEU A 44 1.13 2.06 0.47
N ILE A 45 0.85 3.36 0.40
CA ILE A 45 -0.50 3.89 0.51
C ILE A 45 -0.91 4.42 -0.86
N LEU A 46 -1.99 3.87 -1.43
CA LEU A 46 -2.61 4.41 -2.63
C LEU A 46 -3.74 5.34 -2.22
N MET A 47 -3.61 6.61 -2.50
CA MET A 47 -4.61 7.61 -2.20
C MET A 47 -5.60 7.68 -3.35
N CYS A 48 -6.86 7.37 -3.07
CA CYS A 48 -7.90 7.17 -4.09
C CYS A 48 -8.92 8.30 -4.16
N SER A 49 -8.59 9.49 -3.67
CA SER A 49 -9.55 10.60 -3.62
C SER A 49 -10.10 11.01 -4.98
N ALA A 50 -9.32 10.84 -6.04
CA ALA A 50 -9.74 11.17 -7.40
C ALA A 50 -10.31 9.95 -8.16
N VAL A 51 -10.37 8.79 -7.53
CA VAL A 51 -10.88 7.57 -8.17
C VAL A 51 -12.39 7.52 -7.95
N ASN A 52 -13.15 7.72 -9.03
CA ASN A 52 -14.62 7.71 -8.97
C ASN A 52 -15.21 6.36 -9.35
N ALA A 53 -14.48 5.56 -10.10
CA ALA A 53 -14.93 4.27 -10.57
C ALA A 53 -13.72 3.34 -10.76
N ILE A 54 -13.98 2.04 -10.70
CA ILE A 54 -12.98 1.02 -10.94
C ILE A 54 -13.65 -0.14 -11.68
N ASP A 55 -13.06 -0.59 -12.79
CA ASP A 55 -13.64 -1.71 -13.52
C ASP A 55 -13.09 -3.05 -12.99
N ALA A 56 -13.72 -4.14 -13.46
CA ALA A 56 -13.38 -5.48 -12.97
C ALA A 56 -11.92 -5.85 -13.28
N SER A 57 -11.43 -5.44 -14.45
CA SER A 57 -10.04 -5.72 -14.82
C SER A 57 -9.05 -4.97 -13.93
N ALA A 58 -9.40 -3.74 -13.58
CA ALA A 58 -8.57 -2.95 -12.66
C ALA A 58 -8.56 -3.55 -11.26
N LEU A 59 -9.69 -4.10 -10.80
CA LEU A 59 -9.74 -4.81 -9.52
C LEU A 59 -8.80 -6.01 -9.52
N GLU A 60 -8.78 -6.78 -10.59
CA GLU A 60 -7.86 -7.90 -10.73
C GLU A 60 -6.41 -7.43 -10.71
N SER A 61 -6.14 -6.31 -11.36
CA SER A 61 -4.79 -5.72 -11.35
C SER A 61 -4.37 -5.31 -9.94
N LEU A 62 -5.28 -4.72 -9.17
CA LEU A 62 -4.98 -4.35 -7.77
C LEU A 62 -4.72 -5.58 -6.91
N GLU A 63 -5.46 -6.66 -7.12
CA GLU A 63 -5.20 -7.92 -6.43
C GLU A 63 -3.80 -8.45 -6.75
N MET A 64 -3.40 -8.36 -8.01
CA MET A 64 -2.07 -8.77 -8.43
C MET A 64 -0.99 -7.88 -7.81
N ILE A 65 -1.21 -6.57 -7.81
CA ILE A 65 -0.30 -5.62 -7.19
C ILE A 65 -0.11 -5.96 -5.71
N ASN A 66 -1.22 -6.22 -5.01
CA ASN A 66 -1.15 -6.57 -3.59
C ASN A 66 -0.31 -7.83 -3.36
N ARG A 67 -0.51 -8.86 -4.15
CA ARG A 67 0.27 -10.09 -4.01
C ARG A 67 1.75 -9.88 -4.28
N ARG A 68 2.07 -9.15 -5.33
CA ARG A 68 3.47 -8.88 -5.68
C ARG A 68 4.17 -8.03 -4.62
N LEU A 69 3.45 -7.06 -4.06
CA LEU A 69 4.00 -6.24 -2.97
C LEU A 69 4.21 -7.08 -1.72
N ALA A 70 3.25 -7.94 -1.38
CA ALA A 70 3.38 -8.82 -0.23
C ALA A 70 4.60 -9.74 -0.37
N ASP A 71 4.82 -10.28 -1.57
CA ASP A 71 6.00 -11.10 -1.84
C ASP A 71 7.31 -10.32 -1.69
N ALA A 72 7.26 -9.02 -1.92
CA ALA A 72 8.42 -8.14 -1.74
C ALA A 72 8.53 -7.58 -0.32
N GLY A 73 7.65 -7.98 0.58
CA GLY A 73 7.65 -7.50 1.95
C GLY A 73 7.03 -6.13 2.14
N VAL A 74 6.15 -5.72 1.23
CA VAL A 74 5.50 -4.41 1.26
C VAL A 74 4.00 -4.58 1.48
N CYS A 75 3.46 -3.88 2.48
CA CYS A 75 2.01 -3.88 2.74
C CYS A 75 1.33 -2.81 1.91
N LEU A 76 0.23 -3.17 1.27
CA LEU A 76 -0.57 -2.24 0.48
C LEU A 76 -1.74 -1.71 1.31
N HIS A 77 -1.86 -0.40 1.37
CA HIS A 77 -2.96 0.30 2.01
C HIS A 77 -3.69 1.17 1.00
N LEU A 78 -4.97 1.41 1.24
CA LEU A 78 -5.77 2.32 0.44
C LEU A 78 -6.31 3.42 1.34
N SER A 79 -6.41 4.64 0.82
CA SER A 79 -7.00 5.76 1.57
C SER A 79 -7.94 6.55 0.67
N GLU A 80 -8.87 7.29 1.28
CA GLU A 80 -9.80 8.17 0.57
C GLU A 80 -10.64 7.43 -0.46
N VAL A 81 -11.05 6.20 -0.14
CA VAL A 81 -11.86 5.39 -1.06
C VAL A 81 -13.30 5.84 -1.02
N LYS A 82 -13.85 6.21 -2.16
CA LYS A 82 -15.24 6.68 -2.27
C LYS A 82 -16.23 5.51 -2.21
N GLY A 83 -17.46 5.80 -1.81
CA GLY A 83 -18.49 4.80 -1.62
C GLY A 83 -18.67 3.82 -2.78
N PRO A 84 -18.86 4.31 -4.03
CA PRO A 84 -19.02 3.40 -5.17
C PRO A 84 -17.80 2.52 -5.41
N VAL A 85 -16.61 3.03 -5.16
CA VAL A 85 -15.37 2.25 -5.29
C VAL A 85 -15.28 1.23 -4.16
N MET A 86 -15.62 1.62 -2.93
CA MET A 86 -15.66 0.70 -1.80
C MET A 86 -16.62 -0.45 -2.06
N ASP A 87 -17.80 -0.17 -2.62
CA ASP A 87 -18.77 -1.21 -2.97
C ASP A 87 -18.17 -2.21 -3.95
N ALA A 88 -17.42 -1.73 -4.94
CA ALA A 88 -16.74 -2.61 -5.89
C ALA A 88 -15.66 -3.45 -5.20
N LEU A 89 -14.90 -2.85 -4.30
CA LEU A 89 -13.87 -3.58 -3.54
C LEU A 89 -14.50 -4.67 -2.67
N GLU A 90 -15.64 -4.37 -2.04
CA GLU A 90 -16.32 -5.34 -1.17
C GLU A 90 -16.87 -6.54 -1.96
N ARG A 91 -17.22 -6.34 -3.24
CA ARG A 91 -17.69 -7.42 -4.11
C ARG A 91 -16.54 -8.23 -4.70
N SER A 92 -15.30 -7.77 -4.56
CA SER A 92 -14.12 -8.47 -5.05
C SER A 92 -13.43 -9.22 -3.93
N HIS A 93 -12.35 -9.93 -4.25
CA HIS A 93 -11.54 -10.61 -3.24
C HIS A 93 -10.40 -9.74 -2.72
N LEU A 94 -10.31 -8.50 -3.17
CA LEU A 94 -9.20 -7.63 -2.81
C LEU A 94 -9.11 -7.39 -1.31
N LEU A 95 -10.24 -7.05 -0.67
CA LEU A 95 -10.24 -6.73 0.76
C LEU A 95 -9.84 -7.92 1.62
N ASP A 96 -10.24 -9.13 1.21
CA ASP A 96 -9.91 -10.34 1.96
C ASP A 96 -8.40 -10.62 1.94
N GLY A 97 -7.74 -10.29 0.85
CA GLY A 97 -6.31 -10.54 0.69
C GLY A 97 -5.42 -9.33 0.92
N LEU A 98 -6.01 -8.18 1.21
CA LEU A 98 -5.23 -6.95 1.37
C LEU A 98 -4.28 -7.07 2.56
N SER A 99 -3.00 -6.86 2.32
CA SER A 99 -1.97 -6.98 3.36
C SER A 99 -1.99 -5.83 4.34
N GLY A 100 -2.43 -4.66 3.90
CA GLY A 100 -2.63 -3.49 4.76
C GLY A 100 -4.10 -3.27 5.07
N LYS A 101 -4.53 -2.01 5.11
CA LYS A 101 -5.91 -1.65 5.47
C LYS A 101 -6.45 -0.58 4.54
N VAL A 102 -7.78 -0.42 4.55
CA VAL A 102 -8.45 0.70 3.91
C VAL A 102 -8.73 1.75 4.99
N TRP A 103 -8.17 2.94 4.79
CA TRP A 103 -8.28 4.05 5.75
C TRP A 103 -9.25 5.09 5.22
N LEU A 104 -10.01 5.72 6.11
CA LEU A 104 -10.99 6.72 5.71
C LEU A 104 -10.35 7.96 5.08
N SER A 105 -9.23 8.42 5.63
CA SER A 105 -8.56 9.60 5.12
C SER A 105 -7.08 9.36 4.91
N GLN A 106 -6.48 10.16 4.03
CA GLN A 106 -5.04 10.10 3.80
C GLN A 106 -4.27 10.52 5.05
N HIS A 107 -4.79 11.50 5.79
CA HIS A 107 -4.15 11.95 7.02
C HIS A 107 -4.07 10.80 8.04
N GLU A 108 -5.18 10.10 8.23
CA GLU A 108 -5.23 8.97 9.15
C GLU A 108 -4.30 7.85 8.68
N ALA A 109 -4.36 7.52 7.39
CA ALA A 109 -3.51 6.48 6.81
C ALA A 109 -2.04 6.80 7.05
N PHE A 110 -1.61 8.00 6.68
CA PHE A 110 -0.22 8.39 6.77
C PHE A 110 0.26 8.35 8.23
N THR A 111 -0.51 8.92 9.14
CA THR A 111 -0.16 8.98 10.56
C THR A 111 -0.06 7.57 11.17
N LYS A 112 -1.06 6.73 10.91
CA LYS A 112 -1.11 5.38 11.48
C LYS A 112 -0.07 4.46 10.88
N VAL A 113 0.12 4.54 9.57
CA VAL A 113 1.08 3.68 8.87
C VAL A 113 2.51 4.04 9.23
N ILE A 114 2.82 5.34 9.37
CA ILE A 114 4.15 5.76 9.83
C ILE A 114 4.42 5.25 11.24
N ALA A 115 3.44 5.35 12.15
CA ALA A 115 3.59 4.82 13.49
C ALA A 115 3.82 3.31 13.48
N LEU A 116 3.11 2.59 12.60
CA LEU A 116 3.28 1.16 12.45
C LEU A 116 4.68 0.81 11.93
N ALA A 117 5.16 1.56 10.94
CA ALA A 117 6.50 1.35 10.37
C ALA A 117 7.58 1.60 11.41
N ASP A 118 7.42 2.63 12.25
CA ASP A 118 8.36 2.93 13.32
C ASP A 118 8.39 1.79 14.36
N ARG A 119 7.24 1.26 14.72
CA ARG A 119 7.17 0.12 15.66
C ARG A 119 7.82 -1.13 15.07
N GLU A 120 7.62 -1.37 13.79
CA GLU A 120 8.25 -2.51 13.11
C GLU A 120 9.75 -2.38 13.10
N GLN A 121 10.26 -1.18 12.90
CA GLN A 121 11.69 -0.93 12.92
C GLN A 121 12.26 -1.13 14.31
N GLU A 122 11.57 -0.68 15.35
CA GLU A 122 11.97 -0.91 16.74
C GLU A 122 11.98 -2.41 17.07
N SER A 123 10.96 -3.12 16.60
CA SER A 123 10.85 -4.55 16.80
C SER A 123 12.01 -5.31 16.15
N LEU A 124 12.46 -4.86 14.98
CA LEU A 124 13.61 -5.46 14.30
C LEU A 124 14.92 -5.19 15.05
N ALA A 125 15.03 -4.06 15.75
CA ALA A 125 16.20 -3.75 16.56
C ALA A 125 16.23 -4.52 17.87
N ALA A 126 15.06 -4.80 18.45
CA ALA A 126 14.95 -5.48 19.74
C ALA A 126 15.50 -6.92 19.74
N PRO A 127 15.31 -7.75 18.69
CA PRO A 127 15.84 -9.11 18.68
C PRO A 127 17.34 -9.20 18.87
N ASP A 128 18.10 -8.25 18.39
CA ASP A 128 19.56 -8.25 18.53
C ASP A 128 19.97 -8.14 19.99
N LEU A 129 19.32 -7.24 20.72
CA LEU A 129 19.57 -7.11 22.16
C LEU A 129 19.18 -8.38 22.91
N TRP A 130 18.08 -8.97 22.50
CA TRP A 130 17.59 -10.19 23.11
C TRP A 130 18.52 -11.37 22.83
N ALA A 131 18.97 -11.49 21.61
CA ALA A 131 19.90 -12.55 21.21
C ALA A 131 21.23 -12.44 21.99
N ALA A 132 21.70 -11.22 22.17
CA ALA A 132 22.92 -10.98 22.96
C ALA A 132 22.76 -11.44 24.40
N ARG A 133 21.58 -11.21 24.98
CA ARG A 133 21.31 -11.69 26.36
C ARG A 133 21.19 -13.19 26.41
N GLY A 134 20.56 -13.77 25.41
CA GLY A 134 20.39 -15.22 25.33
C GLY A 134 21.71 -15.97 25.15
N ALA A 135 22.71 -15.31 24.59
CA ALA A 135 24.03 -15.90 24.40
C ALA A 135 24.86 -15.96 25.67
N ILE A 136 24.44 -15.25 26.69
CA ILE A 136 25.10 -15.24 27.99
C ILE A 136 24.51 -16.32 28.86
#